data_aef94e360d2010545046e6b51dc848ba
#
_entry.id   aef94e360d2010545046e6b51dc848ba
#
_cell.length_a   1.000
_cell.length_b   1.000
_cell.length_c   1.000
_cell.angle_alpha   90.00
_cell.angle_beta   90.00
_cell.angle_gamma   90.00
#
_symmetry.space_group_name_H-M   'P 1'
#
loop_
_entity.id
_entity.type
_entity.pdbx_description
1 polymer ?
#
loop_
_entity_poly.entity_id
_entity_poly.type
_entity_poly.pdbx_seq_one_letter_code
_entity_poly.pdbx_strand_id
1 'polypeptide(L)'
;MNFRLVFKLTGKTLLVEAGALLLPLLVCLFYRENPLPFLLSIAMTGAVGLALSLIRSNDHFFPREGFFAVALIWLLMSAFGALPFFFSGFFPSYVDCFFESVSGFTTTGASVLTAVEPLPRGILFWRSFMHWMGGMGVLILTIALLPSLGGRTLHVMRAESPGPIVSKLVPKTSQSSKILYGIYCALTLLEVFCLRIAGMPWYDSLVHSFATAGTGGFSTRNLSIAAYESPAIEVIITLFMLVFSINFALYFLLLCGKVRQALRSDELRFFLAVVAFSTLLISINIWPMYPADGSAVRHAAFQVGSIISTTGFASTDFNLWPEFSRILLVLLMFIGACAGSTGGAIKCSRVPQSGRRLVVHLRDDSRDGV
;
A
#
# COMPACT_ATOMS: atom_id res chain seq x y z
N MET A 1 31.06 -4.48 6.56
CA MET A 1 29.77 -4.59 5.83
C MET A 1 29.94 -5.53 4.65
N ASN A 2 29.04 -6.48 4.48
CA ASN A 2 29.09 -7.45 3.39
C ASN A 2 28.33 -6.88 2.15
N PHE A 3 28.91 -5.91 1.47
CA PHE A 3 28.32 -5.29 0.27
C PHE A 3 27.99 -6.30 -0.83
N ARG A 4 28.77 -7.40 -0.96
CA ARG A 4 28.51 -8.45 -1.95
C ARG A 4 27.14 -9.11 -1.73
N LEU A 5 26.77 -9.36 -0.47
CA LEU A 5 25.47 -9.93 -0.13
C LEU A 5 24.33 -8.94 -0.41
N VAL A 6 24.53 -7.66 -0.09
CA VAL A 6 23.56 -6.61 -0.39
C VAL A 6 23.29 -6.52 -1.88
N PHE A 7 24.32 -6.44 -2.71
CA PHE A 7 24.17 -6.39 -4.17
C PHE A 7 23.50 -7.66 -4.73
N LYS A 8 23.83 -8.83 -4.19
CA LYS A 8 23.18 -10.09 -4.58
C LYS A 8 21.67 -10.08 -4.27
N LEU A 9 21.28 -9.59 -3.08
CA LEU A 9 19.85 -9.45 -2.70
C LEU A 9 19.15 -8.48 -3.62
N THR A 10 19.73 -7.30 -3.86
CA THR A 10 19.21 -6.30 -4.79
C THR A 10 19.04 -6.87 -6.19
N GLY A 11 20.03 -7.61 -6.70
CA GLY A 11 19.93 -8.26 -8.00
C GLY A 11 18.77 -9.25 -8.10
N LYS A 12 18.55 -10.06 -7.06
CA LYS A 12 17.39 -10.97 -7.00
C LYS A 12 16.05 -10.21 -6.99
N THR A 13 15.99 -9.10 -6.28
CA THR A 13 14.77 -8.27 -6.25
C THR A 13 14.50 -7.61 -7.59
N LEU A 14 15.52 -7.12 -8.29
CA LEU A 14 15.39 -6.60 -9.65
C LEU A 14 14.94 -7.69 -10.66
N LEU A 15 15.36 -8.94 -10.49
CA LEU A 15 14.84 -10.04 -11.31
C LEU A 15 13.34 -10.30 -11.04
N VAL A 16 12.89 -10.17 -9.81
CA VAL A 16 11.46 -10.23 -9.49
C VAL A 16 10.70 -9.09 -10.16
N GLU A 17 11.25 -7.88 -10.14
CA GLU A 17 10.69 -6.71 -10.82
C GLU A 17 10.64 -6.90 -12.35
N ALA A 18 11.72 -7.40 -12.96
CA ALA A 18 11.73 -7.73 -14.39
C ALA A 18 10.66 -8.76 -14.76
N GLY A 19 10.43 -9.76 -13.89
CA GLY A 19 9.32 -10.70 -14.03
C GLY A 19 7.95 -10.04 -13.87
N ALA A 20 7.82 -9.09 -12.95
CA ALA A 20 6.60 -8.33 -12.73
C ALA A 20 6.21 -7.45 -13.92
N LEU A 21 7.19 -6.90 -14.64
CA LEU A 21 7.00 -6.11 -15.87
C LEU A 21 6.41 -6.91 -17.03
N LEU A 22 6.41 -8.25 -16.96
CA LEU A 22 5.72 -9.07 -17.95
C LEU A 22 4.20 -8.89 -17.93
N LEU A 23 3.62 -8.57 -16.77
CA LEU A 23 2.17 -8.37 -16.66
C LEU A 23 1.68 -7.12 -17.42
N PRO A 24 2.24 -5.91 -17.22
CA PRO A 24 1.87 -4.76 -18.04
C PRO A 24 2.26 -4.93 -19.52
N LEU A 25 3.31 -5.68 -19.85
CA LEU A 25 3.61 -6.06 -21.23
C LEU A 25 2.46 -6.86 -21.85
N LEU A 26 1.90 -7.86 -21.13
CA LEU A 26 0.74 -8.61 -21.60
C LEU A 26 -0.49 -7.72 -21.79
N VAL A 27 -0.69 -6.72 -20.90
CA VAL A 27 -1.75 -5.73 -21.05
C VAL A 27 -1.56 -4.91 -22.34
N CYS A 28 -0.34 -4.42 -22.62
CA CYS A 28 -0.03 -3.72 -23.87
C CYS A 28 -0.35 -4.59 -25.10
N LEU A 29 0.04 -5.85 -25.09
CA LEU A 29 -0.22 -6.77 -26.20
C LEU A 29 -1.72 -7.01 -26.39
N PHE A 30 -2.48 -7.18 -25.29
CA PHE A 30 -3.92 -7.39 -25.33
C PHE A 30 -4.67 -6.18 -25.93
N TYR A 31 -4.25 -4.96 -25.56
CA TYR A 31 -4.85 -3.72 -26.05
C TYR A 31 -4.20 -3.19 -27.35
N ARG A 32 -3.22 -3.93 -27.91
CA ARG A 32 -2.47 -3.57 -29.14
C ARG A 32 -1.74 -2.23 -29.01
N GLU A 33 -1.25 -1.92 -27.82
CA GLU A 33 -0.40 -0.76 -27.55
C GLU A 33 1.06 -1.08 -27.87
N ASN A 34 1.92 -0.05 -27.91
CA ASN A 34 3.36 -0.23 -28.18
C ASN A 34 4.05 -1.00 -27.01
N PRO A 35 4.54 -2.23 -27.22
CA PRO A 35 5.19 -3.02 -26.17
C PRO A 35 6.65 -2.63 -25.91
N LEU A 36 7.26 -1.81 -26.76
CA LEU A 36 8.70 -1.50 -26.74
C LEU A 36 9.18 -0.92 -25.41
N PRO A 37 8.45 0.02 -24.74
CA PRO A 37 8.84 0.52 -23.43
C PRO A 37 9.05 -0.57 -22.39
N PHE A 38 8.16 -1.54 -22.34
CA PHE A 38 8.25 -2.66 -21.39
C PHE A 38 9.32 -3.67 -21.78
N LEU A 39 9.50 -3.99 -23.07
CA LEU A 39 10.56 -4.89 -23.54
C LEU A 39 11.96 -4.36 -23.20
N LEU A 40 12.21 -3.07 -23.45
CA LEU A 40 13.48 -2.43 -23.11
C LEU A 40 13.71 -2.41 -21.60
N SER A 41 12.67 -2.08 -20.84
CA SER A 41 12.75 -2.05 -19.37
C SER A 41 13.03 -3.44 -18.79
N ILE A 42 12.36 -4.49 -19.27
CA ILE A 42 12.60 -5.88 -18.87
C ILE A 42 14.04 -6.29 -19.18
N ALA A 43 14.52 -5.98 -20.38
CA ALA A 43 15.88 -6.32 -20.81
C ALA A 43 16.93 -5.65 -19.91
N MET A 44 16.80 -4.34 -19.66
CA MET A 44 17.74 -3.58 -18.83
C MET A 44 17.68 -4.03 -17.36
N THR A 45 16.48 -4.09 -16.76
CA THR A 45 16.29 -4.52 -15.37
C THR A 45 16.76 -5.96 -15.17
N GLY A 46 16.43 -6.84 -16.12
CA GLY A 46 16.84 -8.25 -16.09
C GLY A 46 18.36 -8.42 -16.23
N ALA A 47 19.00 -7.69 -17.13
CA ALA A 47 20.45 -7.76 -17.32
C ALA A 47 21.22 -7.31 -16.05
N VAL A 48 20.83 -6.16 -15.47
CA VAL A 48 21.44 -5.66 -14.23
C VAL A 48 21.12 -6.59 -13.06
N GLY A 49 19.86 -7.03 -12.93
CA GLY A 49 19.42 -7.97 -11.90
C GLY A 49 20.20 -9.29 -11.96
N LEU A 50 20.41 -9.84 -13.16
CA LEU A 50 21.22 -11.05 -13.37
C LEU A 50 22.68 -10.83 -12.98
N ALA A 51 23.29 -9.77 -13.47
CA ALA A 51 24.69 -9.43 -13.15
C ALA A 51 24.93 -9.33 -11.64
N LEU A 52 24.05 -8.61 -10.91
CA LEU A 52 24.15 -8.47 -9.47
C LEU A 52 23.84 -9.78 -8.72
N SER A 53 22.92 -10.59 -9.21
CA SER A 53 22.52 -11.85 -8.56
C SER A 53 23.61 -12.93 -8.60
N LEU A 54 24.48 -12.87 -9.60
CA LEU A 54 25.61 -13.81 -9.80
C LEU A 54 26.82 -13.50 -8.89
N ILE A 55 26.82 -12.38 -8.17
CA ILE A 55 27.88 -12.03 -7.23
C ILE A 55 27.96 -13.09 -6.14
N ARG A 56 29.13 -13.74 -6.03
CA ARG A 56 29.42 -14.69 -4.96
C ARG A 56 29.55 -13.95 -3.63
N SER A 57 28.79 -14.33 -2.62
CA SER A 57 28.80 -13.70 -1.30
C SER A 57 28.85 -14.75 -0.20
N ASN A 58 29.57 -14.43 0.88
CA ASN A 58 29.50 -15.19 2.12
C ASN A 58 28.18 -14.90 2.81
N ASP A 59 27.68 -15.90 3.54
CA ASP A 59 26.33 -15.90 4.08
C ASP A 59 26.17 -15.17 5.44
N HIS A 60 27.15 -14.42 5.92
CA HIS A 60 27.03 -13.67 7.17
C HIS A 60 26.31 -12.34 6.94
N PHE A 61 25.20 -12.15 7.65
CA PHE A 61 24.31 -10.99 7.52
C PHE A 61 24.07 -10.36 8.90
N PHE A 62 24.43 -9.08 9.04
CA PHE A 62 24.20 -8.29 10.24
C PHE A 62 23.01 -7.33 10.09
N PRO A 63 22.34 -6.91 11.18
CA PRO A 63 21.20 -6.00 11.13
C PRO A 63 21.46 -4.69 10.35
N ARG A 64 22.65 -4.12 10.47
CA ARG A 64 23.04 -2.89 9.74
C ARG A 64 23.01 -3.06 8.23
N GLU A 65 23.40 -4.24 7.75
CA GLU A 65 23.38 -4.59 6.33
C GLU A 65 21.94 -4.71 5.82
N GLY A 66 21.00 -5.14 6.69
CA GLY A 66 19.57 -5.19 6.40
C GLY A 66 19.01 -3.82 6.04
N PHE A 67 19.24 -2.82 6.90
CA PHE A 67 18.75 -1.46 6.64
C PHE A 67 19.34 -0.87 5.34
N PHE A 68 20.64 -1.05 5.12
CA PHE A 68 21.28 -0.57 3.91
C PHE A 68 20.75 -1.29 2.66
N ALA A 69 20.56 -2.62 2.74
CA ALA A 69 19.98 -3.40 1.65
C ALA A 69 18.56 -2.95 1.30
N VAL A 70 17.72 -2.72 2.31
CA VAL A 70 16.36 -2.21 2.11
C VAL A 70 16.39 -0.86 1.39
N ALA A 71 17.17 0.11 1.88
CA ALA A 71 17.27 1.43 1.27
C ALA A 71 17.76 1.36 -0.19
N LEU A 72 18.79 0.55 -0.47
CA LEU A 72 19.33 0.38 -1.81
C LEU A 72 18.32 -0.30 -2.75
N ILE A 73 17.59 -1.30 -2.26
CA ILE A 73 16.56 -2.01 -3.02
C ILE A 73 15.45 -1.04 -3.43
N TRP A 74 14.91 -0.26 -2.49
CA TRP A 74 13.88 0.73 -2.81
C TRP A 74 14.34 1.75 -3.83
N LEU A 75 15.57 2.25 -3.69
CA LEU A 75 16.16 3.21 -4.62
C LEU A 75 16.30 2.62 -6.03
N LEU A 76 16.90 1.44 -6.15
CA LEU A 76 17.16 0.81 -7.46
C LEU A 76 15.86 0.29 -8.10
N MET A 77 14.94 -0.30 -7.35
CA MET A 77 13.63 -0.66 -7.91
C MET A 77 12.91 0.57 -8.45
N SER A 78 12.89 1.68 -7.71
CA SER A 78 12.27 2.90 -8.22
C SER A 78 12.96 3.44 -9.48
N ALA A 79 14.30 3.33 -9.56
CA ALA A 79 15.02 3.74 -10.73
C ALA A 79 14.72 2.85 -11.96
N PHE A 80 14.69 1.54 -11.80
CA PHE A 80 14.35 0.61 -12.89
C PHE A 80 12.88 0.60 -13.21
N GLY A 81 11.99 0.72 -12.21
CA GLY A 81 10.54 0.87 -12.40
C GLY A 81 10.11 2.15 -13.12
N ALA A 82 10.99 3.17 -13.16
CA ALA A 82 10.81 4.38 -13.95
C ALA A 82 11.04 4.20 -15.45
N LEU A 83 11.76 3.14 -15.86
CA LEU A 83 12.13 2.92 -17.26
C LEU A 83 10.92 2.80 -18.20
N PRO A 84 9.84 2.06 -17.89
CA PRO A 84 8.66 2.03 -18.74
C PRO A 84 8.07 3.42 -18.99
N PHE A 85 8.05 4.28 -17.99
CA PHE A 85 7.58 5.65 -18.09
C PHE A 85 8.48 6.47 -19.01
N PHE A 86 9.80 6.37 -18.82
CA PHE A 86 10.77 7.07 -19.63
C PHE A 86 10.71 6.67 -21.11
N PHE A 87 10.71 5.37 -21.41
CA PHE A 87 10.64 4.88 -22.78
C PHE A 87 9.27 5.09 -23.43
N SER A 88 8.22 5.33 -22.65
CA SER A 88 6.90 5.64 -23.18
C SER A 88 6.80 7.04 -23.82
N GLY A 89 7.65 7.96 -23.39
CA GLY A 89 7.68 9.35 -23.87
C GLY A 89 6.55 10.25 -23.36
N PHE A 90 5.71 9.77 -22.43
CA PHE A 90 4.60 10.55 -21.86
C PHE A 90 5.04 11.46 -20.71
N PHE A 91 6.25 11.32 -20.20
CA PHE A 91 6.78 12.12 -19.11
C PHE A 91 7.87 13.06 -19.59
N PRO A 92 7.93 14.32 -19.11
CA PRO A 92 8.87 15.33 -19.60
C PRO A 92 10.32 14.97 -19.34
N SER A 93 10.63 14.33 -18.21
CA SER A 93 12.01 14.02 -17.82
C SER A 93 12.10 12.67 -17.10
N TYR A 94 13.32 12.11 -17.02
CA TYR A 94 13.57 10.92 -16.21
C TYR A 94 13.33 11.16 -14.70
N VAL A 95 13.52 12.39 -14.22
CA VAL A 95 13.26 12.75 -12.82
C VAL A 95 11.78 12.61 -12.50
N ASP A 96 10.90 13.04 -13.42
CA ASP A 96 9.45 12.88 -13.30
C ASP A 96 9.05 11.40 -13.31
N CYS A 97 9.66 10.60 -14.20
CA CYS A 97 9.46 9.14 -14.23
C CYS A 97 9.90 8.48 -12.91
N PHE A 98 11.05 8.91 -12.38
CA PHE A 98 11.56 8.40 -11.11
C PHE A 98 10.65 8.79 -9.94
N PHE A 99 10.17 10.05 -9.89
CA PHE A 99 9.19 10.49 -8.90
C PHE A 99 7.92 9.63 -8.93
N GLU A 100 7.35 9.41 -10.12
CA GLU A 100 6.14 8.59 -10.31
C GLU A 100 6.37 7.14 -9.86
N SER A 101 7.56 6.60 -10.16
CA SER A 101 7.95 5.24 -9.75
C SER A 101 8.16 5.14 -8.25
N VAL A 102 8.85 6.10 -7.61
CA VAL A 102 8.98 6.17 -6.14
C VAL A 102 7.61 6.23 -5.51
N SER A 103 6.76 7.16 -5.98
CA SER A 103 5.38 7.30 -5.49
C SER A 103 4.58 6.00 -5.66
N GLY A 104 4.79 5.30 -6.77
CA GLY A 104 4.18 4.00 -7.03
C GLY A 104 4.59 2.93 -6.02
N PHE A 105 5.88 2.66 -5.89
CA PHE A 105 6.39 1.61 -5.01
C PHE A 105 6.23 1.94 -3.52
N THR A 106 6.39 3.20 -3.12
CA THR A 106 6.16 3.61 -1.71
C THR A 106 4.68 3.78 -1.38
N THR A 107 3.79 3.54 -2.34
CA THR A 107 2.34 3.70 -2.19
C THR A 107 1.92 5.10 -1.74
N THR A 108 2.67 6.12 -2.14
CA THR A 108 2.41 7.52 -1.78
C THR A 108 1.22 8.09 -2.55
N GLY A 109 1.05 7.70 -3.82
CA GLY A 109 -0.06 8.15 -4.68
C GLY A 109 0.05 9.58 -5.22
N ALA A 110 1.14 10.29 -4.92
CA ALA A 110 1.41 11.59 -5.53
C ALA A 110 1.83 11.42 -6.99
N SER A 111 1.33 12.28 -7.89
CA SER A 111 1.60 12.19 -9.32
C SER A 111 2.06 13.55 -9.88
N VAL A 112 2.99 13.50 -10.82
CA VAL A 112 3.41 14.67 -11.61
C VAL A 112 2.51 14.87 -12.83
N LEU A 113 1.64 13.92 -13.13
CA LEU A 113 0.76 13.98 -14.29
C LEU A 113 -0.43 14.88 -14.02
N THR A 114 -0.72 15.78 -14.94
CA THR A 114 -1.91 16.63 -14.93
C THR A 114 -3.14 15.93 -15.51
N ALA A 115 -2.92 14.94 -16.39
CA ALA A 115 -3.98 14.13 -17.01
C ALA A 115 -3.49 12.68 -17.13
N VAL A 116 -4.28 11.73 -16.60
CA VAL A 116 -3.96 10.29 -16.65
C VAL A 116 -4.69 9.55 -17.76
N GLU A 117 -5.84 10.04 -18.20
CA GLU A 117 -6.71 9.38 -19.20
C GLU A 117 -6.08 9.19 -20.59
N PRO A 118 -5.17 10.09 -21.07
CA PRO A 118 -4.49 9.89 -22.35
C PRO A 118 -3.39 8.81 -22.32
N LEU A 119 -3.00 8.31 -21.15
CA LEU A 119 -1.91 7.34 -21.04
C LEU A 119 -2.34 5.94 -21.54
N PRO A 120 -1.41 5.18 -22.15
CA PRO A 120 -1.64 3.79 -22.49
C PRO A 120 -2.02 2.95 -21.26
N ARG A 121 -2.91 1.99 -21.47
CA ARG A 121 -3.38 1.10 -20.39
C ARG A 121 -2.26 0.29 -19.74
N GLY A 122 -1.26 -0.13 -20.51
CA GLY A 122 -0.08 -0.79 -19.94
C GLY A 122 0.65 0.09 -18.92
N ILE A 123 0.79 1.39 -19.19
CA ILE A 123 1.42 2.38 -18.29
C ILE A 123 0.55 2.59 -17.04
N LEU A 124 -0.76 2.77 -17.19
CA LEU A 124 -1.71 2.91 -16.07
C LEU A 124 -1.74 1.64 -15.20
N PHE A 125 -1.69 0.46 -15.84
CA PHE A 125 -1.58 -0.81 -15.12
C PHE A 125 -0.31 -0.87 -14.28
N TRP A 126 0.86 -0.52 -14.87
CA TRP A 126 2.13 -0.52 -14.16
C TRP A 126 2.11 0.40 -12.94
N ARG A 127 1.57 1.62 -13.06
CA ARG A 127 1.41 2.55 -11.95
C ARG A 127 0.70 1.92 -10.75
N SER A 128 -0.47 1.34 -10.97
CA SER A 128 -1.26 0.72 -9.89
C SER A 128 -0.68 -0.61 -9.41
N PHE A 129 -0.03 -1.37 -10.31
CA PHE A 129 0.62 -2.61 -9.94
C PHE A 129 1.85 -2.38 -9.04
N MET A 130 2.57 -1.27 -9.21
CA MET A 130 3.61 -0.85 -8.27
C MET A 130 3.02 -0.63 -6.85
N HIS A 131 1.84 -0.02 -6.72
CA HIS A 131 1.16 0.08 -5.42
C HIS A 131 0.89 -1.29 -4.81
N TRP A 132 0.39 -2.23 -5.61
CA TRP A 132 0.11 -3.58 -5.14
C TRP A 132 1.38 -4.30 -4.66
N MET A 133 2.48 -4.17 -5.39
CA MET A 133 3.78 -4.72 -5.00
C MET A 133 4.36 -4.04 -3.76
N GLY A 134 4.23 -2.72 -3.67
CA GLY A 134 4.73 -1.91 -2.57
C GLY A 134 3.95 -2.11 -1.28
N GLY A 135 2.62 -2.26 -1.34
CA GLY A 135 1.74 -2.33 -0.18
C GLY A 135 2.05 -3.46 0.80
N MET A 136 2.45 -4.63 0.31
CA MET A 136 2.92 -5.73 1.17
C MET A 136 4.43 -5.76 1.37
N GLY A 137 5.12 -4.71 0.91
CA GLY A 137 6.58 -4.66 0.93
C GLY A 137 7.21 -5.60 -0.07
N VAL A 138 7.97 -5.03 -0.99
CA VAL A 138 8.66 -5.78 -2.06
C VAL A 138 9.59 -6.85 -1.49
N LEU A 139 10.19 -6.59 -0.33
CA LEU A 139 11.07 -7.57 0.32
C LEU A 139 10.32 -8.76 0.89
N ILE A 140 9.11 -8.55 1.42
CA ILE A 140 8.25 -9.66 1.85
C ILE A 140 7.86 -10.53 0.65
N LEU A 141 7.56 -9.91 -0.50
CA LEU A 141 7.32 -10.60 -1.76
C LEU A 141 8.54 -11.39 -2.21
N THR A 142 9.72 -10.77 -2.21
CA THR A 142 10.98 -11.42 -2.58
C THR A 142 11.29 -12.61 -1.68
N ILE A 143 11.04 -12.51 -0.37
CA ILE A 143 11.21 -13.59 0.60
C ILE A 143 10.20 -14.73 0.36
N ALA A 144 8.95 -14.39 0.02
CA ALA A 144 7.92 -15.37 -0.28
C ALA A 144 8.24 -16.17 -1.55
N LEU A 145 8.77 -15.52 -2.58
CA LEU A 145 9.12 -16.12 -3.87
C LEU A 145 10.47 -16.85 -3.85
N LEU A 146 11.43 -16.41 -3.02
CA LEU A 146 12.77 -16.96 -2.96
C LEU A 146 13.07 -17.63 -1.60
N PRO A 147 12.51 -18.84 -1.33
CA PRO A 147 12.70 -19.53 -0.04
C PRO A 147 14.16 -19.85 0.30
N SER A 148 15.04 -19.85 -0.71
CA SER A 148 16.49 -20.12 -0.55
C SER A 148 17.26 -19.08 0.28
N LEU A 149 16.62 -17.95 0.65
CA LEU A 149 17.23 -16.91 1.47
C LEU A 149 17.31 -17.28 2.97
N GLY A 150 16.65 -18.37 3.41
CA GLY A 150 16.81 -18.98 4.74
C GLY A 150 16.38 -18.12 5.93
N GLY A 151 16.67 -18.59 7.16
CA GLY A 151 16.25 -17.92 8.42
C GLY A 151 16.89 -16.54 8.71
N ARG A 152 17.78 -16.08 7.86
CA ARG A 152 18.49 -14.79 7.94
C ARG A 152 17.66 -13.61 7.49
N THR A 153 16.59 -13.86 6.77
CA THR A 153 15.61 -12.87 6.29
C THR A 153 14.83 -12.14 7.40
N LEU A 154 14.89 -12.65 8.65
CA LEU A 154 14.29 -11.97 9.82
C LEU A 154 14.81 -10.54 10.02
N HIS A 155 16.08 -10.28 9.73
CA HIS A 155 16.66 -8.94 9.88
C HIS A 155 16.16 -7.98 8.79
N VAL A 156 15.96 -8.46 7.57
CA VAL A 156 15.41 -7.70 6.46
C VAL A 156 13.93 -7.40 6.72
N MET A 157 13.14 -8.40 7.14
CA MET A 157 11.75 -8.21 7.51
C MET A 157 11.56 -7.22 8.67
N ARG A 158 12.45 -7.25 9.67
CA ARG A 158 12.40 -6.30 10.79
C ARG A 158 12.74 -4.88 10.36
N ALA A 159 13.57 -4.71 9.34
CA ALA A 159 13.93 -3.40 8.80
C ALA A 159 12.78 -2.78 8.00
N GLU A 160 11.97 -3.61 7.31
CA GLU A 160 10.87 -3.15 6.46
C GLU A 160 9.53 -3.06 7.20
N SER A 161 9.29 -3.91 8.19
CA SER A 161 8.01 -3.92 8.93
C SER A 161 8.11 -3.10 10.22
N PRO A 162 7.72 -1.83 10.22
CA PRO A 162 7.65 -1.01 11.43
C PRO A 162 6.43 -1.41 12.26
N GLY A 163 6.61 -2.28 13.23
CA GLY A 163 5.51 -2.67 14.13
C GLY A 163 5.94 -3.69 15.16
N PRO A 164 5.10 -3.97 16.19
CA PRO A 164 5.32 -5.10 17.05
C PRO A 164 5.39 -6.34 16.17
N ILE A 165 6.48 -7.09 16.34
CA ILE A 165 6.81 -8.29 15.56
C ILE A 165 5.52 -9.09 15.39
N VAL A 166 5.15 -9.37 14.16
CA VAL A 166 4.14 -10.39 13.86
C VAL A 166 4.53 -11.60 14.68
N SER A 167 3.83 -11.82 15.79
CA SER A 167 4.04 -12.97 16.67
C SER A 167 4.09 -14.15 15.75
N LYS A 168 5.15 -14.95 15.82
CA LYS A 168 5.43 -16.06 14.89
C LYS A 168 4.13 -16.80 14.58
N LEU A 169 3.49 -16.48 13.46
CA LEU A 169 2.25 -17.14 13.03
C LEU A 169 2.51 -18.63 12.83
N VAL A 170 3.73 -18.96 12.38
CA VAL A 170 4.25 -20.31 12.19
C VAL A 170 5.75 -20.32 12.45
N PRO A 171 6.35 -21.48 12.81
CA PRO A 171 7.78 -21.59 13.14
C PRO A 171 8.72 -21.09 12.06
N LYS A 172 8.33 -21.14 10.76
CA LYS A 172 9.15 -20.69 9.63
C LYS A 172 8.65 -19.35 9.09
N THR A 173 9.50 -18.35 9.08
CA THR A 173 9.24 -16.98 8.58
C THR A 173 8.71 -16.96 7.15
N SER A 174 9.27 -17.79 6.26
CA SER A 174 8.82 -17.91 4.86
C SER A 174 7.37 -18.43 4.74
N GLN A 175 6.93 -19.33 5.63
CA GLN A 175 5.53 -19.79 5.63
C GLN A 175 4.57 -18.69 6.07
N SER A 176 4.94 -17.91 7.10
CA SER A 176 4.14 -16.75 7.53
C SER A 176 3.97 -15.73 6.39
N SER A 177 5.05 -15.41 5.67
CA SER A 177 5.00 -14.49 4.53
C SER A 177 4.08 -15.01 3.42
N LYS A 178 4.15 -16.31 3.07
CA LYS A 178 3.28 -16.91 2.06
C LYS A 178 1.81 -16.86 2.42
N ILE A 179 1.47 -17.10 3.69
CA ILE A 179 0.09 -17.03 4.18
C ILE A 179 -0.43 -15.59 4.08
N LEU A 180 0.34 -14.61 4.58
CA LEU A 180 -0.04 -13.20 4.52
C LEU A 180 -0.22 -12.72 3.08
N TYR A 181 0.70 -13.13 2.18
CA TYR A 181 0.56 -12.83 0.75
C TYR A 181 -0.67 -13.51 0.13
N GLY A 182 -0.96 -14.75 0.50
CA GLY A 182 -2.15 -15.46 0.07
C GLY A 182 -3.45 -14.73 0.47
N ILE A 183 -3.51 -14.22 1.71
CA ILE A 183 -4.64 -13.41 2.21
C ILE A 183 -4.73 -12.11 1.40
N TYR A 184 -3.61 -11.43 1.17
CA TYR A 184 -3.56 -10.20 0.38
C TYR A 184 -4.08 -10.40 -1.04
N CYS A 185 -3.61 -11.43 -1.74
CA CYS A 185 -4.08 -11.80 -3.07
C CYS A 185 -5.58 -12.14 -3.07
N ALA A 186 -6.04 -12.92 -2.10
CA ALA A 186 -7.45 -13.32 -2.01
C ALA A 186 -8.38 -12.13 -1.80
N LEU A 187 -8.01 -11.18 -0.92
CA LEU A 187 -8.76 -9.95 -0.68
C LEU A 187 -8.75 -9.04 -1.92
N THR A 188 -7.61 -8.90 -2.61
CA THR A 188 -7.53 -8.15 -3.87
C THR A 188 -8.46 -8.73 -4.93
N LEU A 189 -8.43 -10.04 -5.14
CA LEU A 189 -9.31 -10.71 -6.09
C LEU A 189 -10.79 -10.55 -5.72
N LEU A 190 -11.11 -10.66 -4.43
CA LEU A 190 -12.47 -10.44 -3.95
C LEU A 190 -12.96 -9.02 -4.28
N GLU A 191 -12.12 -8.00 -4.08
CA GLU A 191 -12.43 -6.62 -4.45
C GLU A 191 -12.68 -6.47 -5.95
N VAL A 192 -11.80 -7.04 -6.80
CA VAL A 192 -11.98 -7.05 -8.26
C VAL A 192 -13.36 -7.57 -8.65
N PHE A 193 -13.77 -8.70 -8.08
CA PHE A 193 -15.09 -9.30 -8.38
C PHE A 193 -16.24 -8.44 -7.84
N CYS A 194 -16.12 -7.87 -6.65
CA CYS A 194 -17.14 -6.97 -6.11
C CYS A 194 -17.31 -5.71 -6.97
N LEU A 195 -16.22 -5.07 -7.40
CA LEU A 195 -16.25 -3.91 -8.28
C LEU A 195 -16.83 -4.26 -9.65
N ARG A 196 -16.50 -5.44 -10.19
CA ARG A 196 -17.07 -5.91 -11.44
C ARG A 196 -18.58 -6.12 -11.36
N ILE A 197 -19.07 -6.69 -10.27
CA ILE A 197 -20.51 -6.88 -10.03
C ILE A 197 -21.20 -5.51 -9.89
N ALA A 198 -20.54 -4.51 -9.30
CA ALA A 198 -21.04 -3.14 -9.20
C ALA A 198 -21.06 -2.37 -10.54
N GLY A 199 -20.61 -3.00 -11.65
CA GLY A 199 -20.66 -2.44 -13.00
C GLY A 199 -19.35 -1.80 -13.49
N MET A 200 -18.28 -1.81 -12.69
CA MET A 200 -16.97 -1.31 -13.13
C MET A 200 -16.37 -2.21 -14.22
N PRO A 201 -15.75 -1.68 -15.29
CA PRO A 201 -15.05 -2.48 -16.30
C PRO A 201 -13.96 -3.36 -15.67
N TRP A 202 -13.70 -4.55 -16.24
CA TRP A 202 -12.70 -5.50 -15.73
C TRP A 202 -11.31 -4.88 -15.52
N TYR A 203 -10.87 -4.10 -16.50
CA TYR A 203 -9.57 -3.43 -16.42
C TYR A 203 -9.51 -2.44 -15.25
N ASP A 204 -10.52 -1.55 -15.15
CA ASP A 204 -10.57 -0.56 -14.07
C ASP A 204 -10.75 -1.22 -12.71
N SER A 205 -11.56 -2.30 -12.61
CA SER A 205 -11.70 -3.07 -11.36
C SER A 205 -10.37 -3.63 -10.87
N LEU A 206 -9.56 -4.18 -11.79
CA LEU A 206 -8.25 -4.73 -11.45
C LEU A 206 -7.27 -3.63 -11.01
N VAL A 207 -7.19 -2.54 -11.78
CA VAL A 207 -6.26 -1.42 -11.52
C VAL A 207 -6.59 -0.72 -10.21
N HIS A 208 -7.88 -0.44 -9.94
CA HIS A 208 -8.30 0.18 -8.68
C HIS A 208 -8.12 -0.75 -7.48
N SER A 209 -8.40 -2.06 -7.63
CA SER A 209 -8.13 -3.03 -6.56
C SER A 209 -6.65 -3.12 -6.20
N PHE A 210 -5.73 -2.98 -7.17
CA PHE A 210 -4.31 -2.90 -6.87
C PHE A 210 -3.97 -1.65 -6.07
N ALA A 211 -4.52 -0.51 -6.45
CA ALA A 211 -4.29 0.76 -5.76
C ALA A 211 -4.94 0.79 -4.37
N THR A 212 -6.14 0.18 -4.19
CA THR A 212 -6.79 0.02 -2.89
C THR A 212 -5.98 -0.89 -1.98
N ALA A 213 -5.60 -2.09 -2.47
CA ALA A 213 -4.86 -3.08 -1.70
C ALA A 213 -3.50 -2.55 -1.23
N GLY A 214 -2.79 -1.83 -2.10
CA GLY A 214 -1.55 -1.14 -1.77
C GLY A 214 -1.74 0.11 -0.94
N THR A 215 -2.98 0.60 -0.76
CA THR A 215 -3.29 1.90 -0.11
C THR A 215 -2.56 3.08 -0.76
N GLY A 216 -2.52 3.11 -2.11
CA GLY A 216 -1.72 4.09 -2.84
C GLY A 216 -2.52 5.14 -3.63
N GLY A 217 -3.77 4.83 -4.06
CA GLY A 217 -4.72 5.80 -4.60
C GLY A 217 -4.54 6.21 -6.06
N PHE A 218 -3.64 5.59 -6.82
CA PHE A 218 -3.60 5.83 -8.26
C PHE A 218 -4.88 5.35 -8.95
N SER A 219 -5.39 6.16 -9.88
CA SER A 219 -6.59 5.89 -10.64
C SER A 219 -6.31 5.97 -12.15
N THR A 220 -7.20 5.39 -12.94
CA THR A 220 -7.27 5.54 -14.41
C THR A 220 -8.03 6.79 -14.84
N ARG A 221 -8.61 7.53 -13.88
CA ARG A 221 -9.42 8.72 -14.08
C ARG A 221 -8.89 9.90 -13.32
N ASN A 222 -8.94 11.10 -13.91
CA ASN A 222 -8.51 12.34 -13.25
C ASN A 222 -9.36 12.66 -12.01
N LEU A 223 -10.67 12.40 -12.07
CA LEU A 223 -11.59 12.59 -10.95
C LEU A 223 -11.58 11.42 -9.97
N SER A 224 -10.63 10.48 -10.08
CA SER A 224 -10.55 9.31 -9.23
C SER A 224 -11.86 8.50 -9.25
N ILE A 225 -12.38 8.09 -8.09
CA ILE A 225 -13.60 7.28 -7.98
C ILE A 225 -14.87 8.09 -8.30
N ALA A 226 -14.83 9.41 -8.12
CA ALA A 226 -15.93 10.30 -8.51
C ALA A 226 -16.34 10.13 -9.97
N ALA A 227 -15.39 9.78 -10.88
CA ALA A 227 -15.66 9.60 -12.31
C ALA A 227 -16.65 8.46 -12.63
N TYR A 228 -16.89 7.54 -11.71
CA TYR A 228 -17.80 6.40 -11.92
C TYR A 228 -19.27 6.71 -11.53
N GLU A 229 -19.53 7.79 -10.81
CA GLU A 229 -20.86 8.24 -10.38
C GLU A 229 -21.72 7.11 -9.79
N SER A 230 -21.11 6.12 -9.14
CA SER A 230 -21.77 4.92 -8.63
C SER A 230 -21.64 4.78 -7.11
N PRO A 231 -22.73 4.92 -6.37
CA PRO A 231 -22.75 4.69 -4.93
C PRO A 231 -22.25 3.31 -4.52
N ALA A 232 -22.54 2.28 -5.32
CA ALA A 232 -22.10 0.91 -5.05
C ALA A 232 -20.58 0.77 -5.12
N ILE A 233 -19.95 1.38 -6.13
CA ILE A 233 -18.49 1.40 -6.29
C ILE A 233 -17.83 2.13 -5.12
N GLU A 234 -18.36 3.31 -4.74
CA GLU A 234 -17.85 4.07 -3.59
C GLU A 234 -17.91 3.26 -2.29
N VAL A 235 -19.03 2.60 -2.01
CA VAL A 235 -19.18 1.76 -0.80
C VAL A 235 -18.22 0.58 -0.80
N ILE A 236 -18.07 -0.13 -1.92
CA ILE A 236 -17.14 -1.26 -2.03
C ILE A 236 -15.71 -0.79 -1.77
N ILE A 237 -15.25 0.26 -2.45
CA ILE A 237 -13.89 0.79 -2.27
C ILE A 237 -13.69 1.24 -0.82
N THR A 238 -14.67 1.94 -0.22
CA THR A 238 -14.60 2.35 1.19
C THR A 238 -14.38 1.15 2.11
N LEU A 239 -15.16 0.10 1.93
CA LEU A 239 -15.03 -1.12 2.74
C LEU A 239 -13.66 -1.77 2.56
N PHE A 240 -13.15 -1.88 1.32
CA PHE A 240 -11.85 -2.50 1.07
C PHE A 240 -10.68 -1.62 1.54
N MET A 241 -10.76 -0.28 1.44
CA MET A 241 -9.77 0.61 2.06
C MET A 241 -9.64 0.35 3.56
N LEU A 242 -10.78 0.18 4.28
CA LEU A 242 -10.77 -0.16 5.69
C LEU A 242 -10.27 -1.59 5.94
N VAL A 243 -10.65 -2.56 5.12
CA VAL A 243 -10.19 -3.96 5.19
C VAL A 243 -8.67 -4.03 5.06
N PHE A 244 -8.07 -3.40 4.05
CA PHE A 244 -6.62 -3.40 3.88
C PHE A 244 -5.87 -2.59 4.97
N SER A 245 -6.58 -1.74 5.72
CA SER A 245 -6.05 -1.02 6.88
C SER A 245 -6.00 -1.82 8.17
N ILE A 246 -6.61 -3.00 8.21
CA ILE A 246 -6.60 -3.90 9.37
C ILE A 246 -5.34 -4.76 9.37
N ASN A 247 -4.85 -5.09 10.56
CA ASN A 247 -3.69 -5.97 10.73
C ASN A 247 -3.93 -7.34 10.08
N PHE A 248 -3.08 -7.71 9.10
CA PHE A 248 -3.22 -8.98 8.38
C PHE A 248 -3.13 -10.23 9.27
N ALA A 249 -2.46 -10.16 10.43
CA ALA A 249 -2.44 -11.24 11.39
C ALA A 249 -3.84 -11.57 11.96
N LEU A 250 -4.75 -10.59 12.01
CA LEU A 250 -6.13 -10.83 12.47
C LEU A 250 -6.90 -11.68 11.45
N TYR A 251 -6.68 -11.49 10.15
CA TYR A 251 -7.27 -12.37 9.13
C TYR A 251 -6.79 -13.80 9.25
N PHE A 252 -5.52 -14.01 9.56
CA PHE A 252 -5.00 -15.35 9.85
C PHE A 252 -5.71 -15.97 11.07
N LEU A 253 -5.93 -15.21 12.14
CA LEU A 253 -6.68 -15.69 13.31
C LEU A 253 -8.13 -16.05 12.94
N LEU A 254 -8.78 -15.28 12.08
CA LEU A 254 -10.13 -15.59 11.58
C LEU A 254 -10.13 -16.92 10.80
N LEU A 255 -9.16 -17.14 9.92
CA LEU A 255 -9.00 -18.39 9.17
C LEU A 255 -8.73 -19.59 10.09
N CYS A 256 -8.07 -19.37 11.23
CA CYS A 256 -7.85 -20.39 12.27
C CYS A 256 -9.07 -20.60 13.20
N GLY A 257 -10.22 -19.98 12.94
CA GLY A 257 -11.43 -20.09 13.76
C GLY A 257 -11.39 -19.31 15.08
N LYS A 258 -10.33 -18.50 15.32
CA LYS A 258 -10.15 -17.70 16.55
C LYS A 258 -10.83 -16.34 16.47
N VAL A 259 -12.09 -16.30 16.03
CA VAL A 259 -12.87 -15.08 15.76
C VAL A 259 -12.93 -14.17 17.00
N ARG A 260 -13.22 -14.73 18.18
CA ARG A 260 -13.32 -13.96 19.43
C ARG A 260 -12.00 -13.25 19.78
N GLN A 261 -10.85 -13.87 19.49
CA GLN A 261 -9.54 -13.29 19.73
C GLN A 261 -9.25 -12.14 18.77
N ALA A 262 -9.60 -12.29 17.48
CA ALA A 262 -9.46 -11.25 16.47
C ALA A 262 -10.31 -10.02 16.82
N LEU A 263 -11.59 -10.20 17.18
CA LEU A 263 -12.51 -9.11 17.51
C LEU A 263 -12.23 -8.44 18.88
N ARG A 264 -11.45 -9.09 19.75
CA ARG A 264 -11.00 -8.51 21.02
C ARG A 264 -9.72 -7.68 20.90
N SER A 265 -9.14 -7.54 19.72
CA SER A 265 -8.00 -6.68 19.49
C SER A 265 -8.33 -5.22 19.84
N ASP A 266 -7.63 -4.66 20.82
CA ASP A 266 -7.83 -3.26 21.24
C ASP A 266 -7.50 -2.29 20.11
N GLU A 267 -6.48 -2.63 19.29
CA GLU A 267 -6.11 -1.84 18.12
C GLU A 267 -7.24 -1.77 17.09
N LEU A 268 -7.85 -2.92 16.75
CA LEU A 268 -8.97 -2.98 15.82
C LEU A 268 -10.16 -2.17 16.32
N ARG A 269 -10.50 -2.30 17.62
CA ARG A 269 -11.61 -1.55 18.22
C ARG A 269 -11.36 -0.06 18.22
N PHE A 270 -10.14 0.37 18.56
CA PHE A 270 -9.76 1.77 18.52
C PHE A 270 -9.84 2.33 17.09
N PHE A 271 -9.28 1.61 16.10
CA PHE A 271 -9.35 1.98 14.70
C PHE A 271 -10.79 2.17 14.22
N LEU A 272 -11.67 1.17 14.45
CA LEU A 272 -13.07 1.24 14.06
C LEU A 272 -13.83 2.36 14.79
N ALA A 273 -13.52 2.61 16.06
CA ALA A 273 -14.12 3.70 16.82
C ALA A 273 -13.73 5.07 16.24
N VAL A 274 -12.46 5.28 15.87
CA VAL A 274 -11.98 6.51 15.21
C VAL A 274 -12.69 6.71 13.88
N VAL A 275 -12.77 5.66 13.03
CA VAL A 275 -13.48 5.73 11.74
C VAL A 275 -14.95 6.10 11.93
N ALA A 276 -15.67 5.39 12.81
CA ALA A 276 -17.09 5.62 13.04
C ALA A 276 -17.36 7.02 13.60
N PHE A 277 -16.57 7.45 14.60
CA PHE A 277 -16.71 8.76 15.22
C PHE A 277 -16.44 9.90 14.24
N SER A 278 -15.34 9.81 13.48
CA SER A 278 -14.99 10.83 12.48
C SER A 278 -16.02 10.90 11.35
N THR A 279 -16.48 9.73 10.87
CA THR A 279 -17.55 9.67 9.87
C THR A 279 -18.81 10.32 10.37
N LEU A 280 -19.23 10.05 11.61
CA LEU A 280 -20.42 10.64 12.21
C LEU A 280 -20.31 12.17 12.28
N LEU A 281 -19.20 12.69 12.82
CA LEU A 281 -18.99 14.14 12.96
C LEU A 281 -18.99 14.87 11.62
N ILE A 282 -18.26 14.32 10.63
CA ILE A 282 -18.20 14.89 9.28
C ILE A 282 -19.58 14.82 8.63
N SER A 283 -20.29 13.67 8.73
CA SER A 283 -21.63 13.52 8.15
C SER A 283 -22.61 14.58 8.65
N ILE A 284 -22.62 14.85 9.96
CA ILE A 284 -23.47 15.88 10.56
C ILE A 284 -23.09 17.26 10.02
N ASN A 285 -21.80 17.55 9.93
CA ASN A 285 -21.31 18.87 9.51
C ASN A 285 -21.57 19.17 8.02
N ILE A 286 -21.48 18.15 7.13
CA ILE A 286 -21.73 18.31 5.69
C ILE A 286 -23.19 18.03 5.29
N TRP A 287 -24.05 17.63 6.22
CA TRP A 287 -25.47 17.29 5.95
C TRP A 287 -26.20 18.36 5.14
N PRO A 288 -26.06 19.68 5.43
CA PRO A 288 -26.72 20.72 4.65
C PRO A 288 -26.29 20.80 3.19
N MET A 289 -25.10 20.30 2.85
CA MET A 289 -24.57 20.30 1.46
C MET A 289 -25.14 19.14 0.62
N TYR A 290 -25.62 18.08 1.28
CA TYR A 290 -26.10 16.85 0.65
C TYR A 290 -27.48 16.47 1.21
N PRO A 291 -28.55 17.25 0.92
CA PRO A 291 -29.84 17.08 1.57
C PRO A 291 -30.62 15.83 1.12
N ALA A 292 -30.23 15.21 0.00
CA ALA A 292 -30.90 14.04 -0.57
C ALA A 292 -30.15 12.74 -0.29
N ASP A 293 -30.87 11.67 -0.02
CA ASP A 293 -30.47 10.24 -0.14
C ASP A 293 -29.34 9.72 0.76
N GLY A 294 -29.01 10.37 1.88
CA GLY A 294 -27.96 9.90 2.79
C GLY A 294 -26.56 9.97 2.18
N SER A 295 -26.37 10.71 1.09
CA SER A 295 -25.10 10.86 0.39
C SER A 295 -24.02 11.49 1.28
N ALA A 296 -24.41 12.37 2.24
CA ALA A 296 -23.50 12.94 3.23
C ALA A 296 -22.74 11.86 4.01
N VAL A 297 -23.44 10.80 4.49
CA VAL A 297 -22.80 9.70 5.22
C VAL A 297 -21.85 8.92 4.31
N ARG A 298 -22.25 8.67 3.08
CA ARG A 298 -21.44 7.94 2.09
C ARG A 298 -20.14 8.69 1.77
N HIS A 299 -20.23 9.99 1.43
CA HIS A 299 -19.07 10.81 1.13
C HIS A 299 -18.17 11.01 2.36
N ALA A 300 -18.74 11.20 3.55
CA ALA A 300 -17.97 11.27 4.79
C ALA A 300 -17.22 9.95 5.06
N ALA A 301 -17.90 8.81 4.96
CA ALA A 301 -17.28 7.50 5.16
C ALA A 301 -16.17 7.23 4.14
N PHE A 302 -16.39 7.60 2.87
CA PHE A 302 -15.40 7.45 1.82
C PHE A 302 -14.15 8.27 2.11
N GLN A 303 -14.28 9.57 2.40
CA GLN A 303 -13.14 10.44 2.65
C GLN A 303 -12.41 10.08 3.94
N VAL A 304 -13.14 9.75 5.02
CA VAL A 304 -12.53 9.23 6.26
C VAL A 304 -11.76 7.93 5.97
N GLY A 305 -12.38 6.99 5.26
CA GLY A 305 -11.73 5.73 4.87
C GLY A 305 -10.48 5.96 4.02
N SER A 306 -10.56 6.86 3.03
CA SER A 306 -9.45 7.21 2.14
C SER A 306 -8.27 7.84 2.89
N ILE A 307 -8.53 8.77 3.80
CA ILE A 307 -7.48 9.47 4.55
C ILE A 307 -6.85 8.57 5.61
N ILE A 308 -7.66 7.88 6.45
CA ILE A 308 -7.12 7.05 7.55
C ILE A 308 -6.40 5.80 7.05
N SER A 309 -6.82 5.27 5.90
CA SER A 309 -6.13 4.16 5.23
C SER A 309 -4.84 4.61 4.54
N THR A 310 -4.65 5.92 4.38
CA THR A 310 -3.59 6.53 3.55
C THR A 310 -3.71 6.17 2.05
N THR A 311 -4.91 5.82 1.58
CA THR A 311 -5.13 5.46 0.16
C THR A 311 -5.17 6.70 -0.75
N GLY A 312 -5.92 7.74 -0.37
CA GLY A 312 -5.95 9.01 -1.12
C GLY A 312 -6.92 9.04 -2.31
N PHE A 313 -7.83 8.06 -2.48
CA PHE A 313 -8.92 8.17 -3.46
C PHE A 313 -9.90 9.30 -3.09
N ALA A 314 -10.53 9.89 -4.11
CA ALA A 314 -11.55 10.93 -3.94
C ALA A 314 -12.87 10.52 -4.59
N SER A 315 -13.99 10.70 -3.86
CA SER A 315 -15.37 10.57 -4.38
C SER A 315 -16.05 11.92 -4.56
N THR A 316 -15.48 12.98 -4.00
CA THR A 316 -15.93 14.36 -4.09
C THR A 316 -14.81 15.32 -3.74
N ASP A 317 -14.93 16.58 -4.10
CA ASP A 317 -13.98 17.63 -3.70
C ASP A 317 -14.26 18.08 -2.26
N PHE A 318 -13.49 17.53 -1.31
CA PHE A 318 -13.60 17.89 0.11
C PHE A 318 -13.03 19.29 0.43
N ASN A 319 -12.36 19.98 -0.50
CA ASN A 319 -11.93 21.36 -0.28
C ASN A 319 -13.11 22.32 -0.18
N LEU A 320 -14.26 21.94 -0.76
CA LEU A 320 -15.52 22.68 -0.67
C LEU A 320 -16.25 22.48 0.66
N TRP A 321 -15.80 21.54 1.51
CA TRP A 321 -16.44 21.24 2.78
C TRP A 321 -16.16 22.32 3.83
N PRO A 322 -17.02 22.43 4.86
CA PRO A 322 -16.81 23.35 5.97
C PRO A 322 -15.46 23.10 6.67
N GLU A 323 -14.87 24.13 7.23
CA GLU A 323 -13.54 24.10 7.85
C GLU A 323 -13.39 23.02 8.92
N PHE A 324 -14.41 22.80 9.74
CA PHE A 324 -14.40 21.75 10.75
C PHE A 324 -14.11 20.37 10.13
N SER A 325 -14.80 20.01 9.04
CA SER A 325 -14.59 18.73 8.36
C SER A 325 -13.19 18.63 7.75
N ARG A 326 -12.68 19.71 7.15
CA ARG A 326 -11.33 19.76 6.58
C ARG A 326 -10.26 19.59 7.66
N ILE A 327 -10.39 20.30 8.80
CA ILE A 327 -9.45 20.17 9.94
C ILE A 327 -9.47 18.75 10.48
N LEU A 328 -10.66 18.13 10.63
CA LEU A 328 -10.76 16.75 11.11
C LEU A 328 -10.07 15.76 10.15
N LEU A 329 -10.22 15.92 8.83
CA LEU A 329 -9.50 15.13 7.84
C LEU A 329 -7.97 15.30 7.95
N VAL A 330 -7.47 16.54 8.15
CA VAL A 330 -6.05 16.81 8.38
C VAL A 330 -5.56 16.11 9.66
N LEU A 331 -6.33 16.13 10.74
CA LEU A 331 -5.98 15.40 11.97
C LEU A 331 -5.92 13.88 11.73
N LEU A 332 -6.81 13.33 10.90
CA LEU A 332 -6.80 11.92 10.53
C LEU A 332 -5.57 11.52 9.69
N MET A 333 -4.93 12.45 8.97
CA MET A 333 -3.67 12.15 8.25
C MET A 333 -2.53 11.73 9.19
N PHE A 334 -2.56 12.18 10.46
CA PHE A 334 -1.57 11.78 11.45
C PHE A 334 -1.88 10.42 12.09
N ILE A 335 -3.17 10.05 12.15
CA ILE A 335 -3.62 8.77 12.73
C ILE A 335 -3.84 7.80 11.59
N GLY A 336 -2.89 6.88 11.39
CA GLY A 336 -2.96 5.92 10.29
C GLY A 336 -3.62 4.59 10.64
N ALA A 337 -3.42 3.64 9.75
CA ALA A 337 -3.95 2.29 9.84
C ALA A 337 -3.35 1.45 10.98
N CYS A 338 -3.85 0.22 11.17
CA CYS A 338 -3.33 -0.73 12.16
C CYS A 338 -1.89 -1.17 11.83
N ALA A 339 -1.14 -1.54 12.85
CA ALA A 339 0.19 -2.14 12.67
C ALA A 339 0.06 -3.48 11.92
N GLY A 340 0.97 -3.74 10.97
CA GLY A 340 0.89 -4.95 10.14
C GLY A 340 -0.22 -4.93 9.10
N SER A 341 -0.68 -3.75 8.69
CA SER A 341 -1.51 -3.46 7.52
C SER A 341 -0.67 -2.78 6.43
N THR A 342 -1.26 -2.59 5.25
CA THR A 342 -0.63 -1.87 4.13
C THR A 342 -0.58 -0.35 4.32
N GLY A 343 -1.48 0.23 5.14
CA GLY A 343 -1.58 1.67 5.37
C GLY A 343 -0.35 2.28 6.05
N GLY A 344 -0.11 3.56 5.79
CA GLY A 344 0.98 4.39 6.32
C GLY A 344 0.68 5.07 7.65
N ALA A 345 1.26 6.25 7.86
CA ALA A 345 1.13 7.17 9.00
C ALA A 345 1.48 6.58 10.38
N ILE A 346 1.14 7.27 11.47
CA ILE A 346 1.38 6.78 12.84
C ILE A 346 0.38 5.67 13.14
N LYS A 347 0.87 4.44 13.32
CA LYS A 347 0.01 3.28 13.55
C LYS A 347 -0.88 3.46 14.78
N CYS A 348 -2.16 3.12 14.63
CA CYS A 348 -3.17 3.21 15.69
C CYS A 348 -2.73 2.61 17.03
N SER A 349 -1.91 1.56 17.03
CA SER A 349 -1.38 0.93 18.25
C SER A 349 -0.47 1.85 19.08
N ARG A 350 0.18 2.85 18.47
CA ARG A 350 1.08 3.78 19.16
C ARG A 350 0.36 4.90 19.90
N VAL A 351 -0.82 5.30 19.42
CA VAL A 351 -1.59 6.41 20.01
C VAL A 351 -2.02 6.11 21.46
N PRO A 352 -2.67 4.96 21.78
CA PRO A 352 -3.02 4.62 23.16
C PRO A 352 -1.80 4.40 24.06
N GLN A 353 -0.69 3.85 23.51
CA GLN A 353 0.55 3.64 24.27
C GLN A 353 1.21 4.96 24.68
N SER A 354 1.20 5.95 23.80
CA SER A 354 1.73 7.29 24.10
C SER A 354 0.89 7.99 25.18
N GLY A 355 -0.44 7.88 25.11
CA GLY A 355 -1.34 8.41 26.14
C GLY A 355 -1.14 7.74 27.50
N ARG A 356 -0.96 6.42 27.56
CA ARG A 356 -0.67 5.71 28.82
C ARG A 356 0.69 6.12 29.42
N ARG A 357 1.72 6.31 28.59
CA ARG A 357 3.03 6.79 29.06
C ARG A 357 2.96 8.22 29.59
N LEU A 358 2.22 9.10 28.94
CA LEU A 358 2.00 10.46 29.39
C LEU A 358 1.28 10.49 30.75
N VAL A 359 0.23 9.69 30.92
CA VAL A 359 -0.51 9.58 32.19
C VAL A 359 0.36 9.00 33.31
N VAL A 360 1.24 8.03 33.00
CA VAL A 360 2.19 7.49 33.98
C VAL A 360 3.21 8.56 34.39
N HIS A 361 3.80 9.30 33.44
CA HIS A 361 4.74 10.38 33.76
C HIS A 361 4.08 11.49 34.60
N LEU A 362 2.86 11.93 34.23
CA LEU A 362 2.13 12.93 35.00
C LEU A 362 1.75 12.45 36.41
N ARG A 363 1.57 11.13 36.60
CA ARG A 363 1.36 10.54 37.93
C ARG A 363 2.64 10.44 38.76
N ASP A 364 3.76 10.16 38.14
CA ASP A 364 5.07 10.10 38.84
C ASP A 364 5.52 11.50 39.24
N ASP A 365 5.42 12.50 38.34
CA ASP A 365 5.69 13.92 38.65
C ASP A 365 4.79 14.47 39.78
N SER A 366 3.53 14.00 39.86
CA SER A 366 2.62 14.39 40.94
C SER A 366 2.90 13.70 42.29
N ARG A 367 3.73 12.64 42.31
CA ARG A 367 4.15 11.94 43.55
C ARG A 367 5.47 12.46 44.10
N ASP A 368 6.34 13.01 43.27
CA ASP A 368 7.65 13.55 43.65
C ASP A 368 7.57 15.04 44.06
N GLY A 369 6.37 15.64 44.05
CA GLY A 369 6.08 17.03 44.40
C GLY A 369 5.36 17.21 45.77
N VAL A 370 5.36 16.20 46.66
CA VAL A 370 4.82 16.30 48.03
C VAL A 370 5.91 16.02 49.06
#